data_b3252eb8ffc6a30020bc2cf6c59817cd
#
_entry.id   b3252eb8ffc6a30020bc2cf6c59817cd
#
_cell.length_a   1.000
_cell.length_b   1.000
_cell.length_c   1.000
_cell.angle_alpha   90.00
_cell.angle_beta   90.00
_cell.angle_gamma   90.00
#
_symmetry.space_group_name_H-M   'P 1'
#
loop_
_entity.id
_entity.type
_entity.pdbx_description
1 polymer ?
#
loop_
_entity_poly.entity_id
_entity_poly.type
_entity_poly.pdbx_seq_one_letter_code
_entity_poly.pdbx_strand_id
1 'polypeptide(L)'
;MNEVRQARKDDHLQVLRAALGQGALRTAHRMVNALHPAEIAALLESLPPAQRELVWECVDPDLEGDVLVELSDSVRASLIRGMDAEELVAAVGGMDVDDLADLVADLPEAVTQQVLRSMDQRDQERLRTVLSYPEDSAGGVMNTDTVSVRPDVTVEVVLRYLRMRGELPERTDQLFV
;
A
#
# COMPACT_ATOMS: atom_id res chain seq x y z
N MET A 1 29.16 -1.50 5.96
CA MET A 1 28.11 -0.85 5.17
C MET A 1 26.77 -0.74 5.93
N ASN A 2 26.46 -1.68 6.85
CA ASN A 2 25.25 -1.59 7.71
C ASN A 2 25.32 -0.50 8.78
N GLU A 3 26.48 -0.28 9.43
CA GLU A 3 26.62 0.72 10.51
C GLU A 3 26.39 2.15 10.06
N VAL A 4 26.83 2.50 8.85
CA VAL A 4 26.62 3.85 8.28
C VAL A 4 25.15 4.09 7.91
N ARG A 5 24.42 3.05 7.49
CA ARG A 5 22.98 3.11 7.25
C ARG A 5 22.21 3.25 8.55
N GLN A 6 22.61 2.54 9.58
CA GLN A 6 21.98 2.60 10.90
C GLN A 6 22.19 3.98 11.53
N ALA A 7 23.41 4.51 11.52
CA ALA A 7 23.72 5.85 12.03
C ALA A 7 22.93 6.97 11.30
N ARG A 8 22.69 6.84 9.99
CA ARG A 8 21.85 7.77 9.22
C ARG A 8 20.36 7.67 9.62
N LYS A 9 19.87 6.45 9.88
CA LYS A 9 18.49 6.24 10.36
C LYS A 9 18.28 6.88 11.74
N ASP A 10 19.22 6.69 12.64
CA ASP A 10 19.15 7.24 14.01
C ASP A 10 19.19 8.77 13.99
N ASP A 11 20.00 9.38 13.12
CA ASP A 11 20.08 10.83 12.95
C ASP A 11 18.78 11.41 12.36
N HIS A 12 18.20 10.76 11.34
CA HIS A 12 16.90 11.12 10.77
C HIS A 12 15.77 11.05 11.79
N LEU A 13 15.74 10.01 12.63
CA LEU A 13 14.77 9.84 13.70
C LEU A 13 14.88 10.97 14.76
N GLN A 14 16.09 11.36 15.12
CA GLN A 14 16.29 12.44 16.08
C GLN A 14 15.83 13.78 15.53
N VAL A 15 16.15 14.08 14.26
CA VAL A 15 15.75 15.33 13.62
C VAL A 15 14.22 15.36 13.45
N LEU A 16 13.59 14.25 13.06
CA LEU A 16 12.13 14.14 12.93
C LEU A 16 11.44 14.35 14.30
N ARG A 17 11.92 13.70 15.36
CA ARG A 17 11.39 13.89 16.71
C ARG A 17 11.54 15.34 17.19
N ALA A 18 12.66 15.98 16.87
CA ALA A 18 12.87 17.39 17.19
C ALA A 18 11.91 18.30 16.40
N ALA A 19 11.68 18.02 15.12
CA ALA A 19 10.74 18.75 14.28
C ALA A 19 9.30 18.63 14.78
N LEU A 20 8.87 17.41 15.14
CA LEU A 20 7.55 17.16 15.72
C LEU A 20 7.41 17.86 17.09
N GLY A 21 8.42 17.77 17.95
CA GLY A 21 8.42 18.43 19.28
C GLY A 21 8.41 19.96 19.22
N GLN A 22 8.86 20.55 18.13
CA GLN A 22 8.87 22.02 17.88
C GLN A 22 7.66 22.49 17.07
N GLY A 23 6.74 21.58 16.69
CA GLY A 23 5.58 21.91 15.84
C GLY A 23 5.96 22.24 14.39
N ALA A 24 7.15 21.85 13.93
CA ALA A 24 7.64 22.08 12.57
C ALA A 24 7.05 21.06 11.58
N LEU A 25 5.72 20.96 11.52
CA LEU A 25 4.97 19.95 10.74
C LEU A 25 5.38 19.92 9.26
N ARG A 26 5.62 21.07 8.63
CA ARG A 26 6.07 21.12 7.23
C ARG A 26 7.42 20.44 6.98
N THR A 27 8.30 20.50 7.97
CA THR A 27 9.61 19.85 7.90
C THR A 27 9.46 18.35 8.09
N ALA A 28 8.64 17.93 9.08
CA ALA A 28 8.33 16.54 9.32
C ALA A 28 7.68 15.88 8.09
N HIS A 29 6.62 16.49 7.54
CA HIS A 29 5.96 16.06 6.32
C HIS A 29 6.96 15.84 5.16
N ARG A 30 7.78 16.83 4.84
CA ARG A 30 8.78 16.70 3.76
C ARG A 30 9.82 15.60 4.03
N MET A 31 10.20 15.42 5.28
CA MET A 31 11.18 14.38 5.66
C MET A 31 10.59 12.98 5.55
N VAL A 32 9.34 12.80 5.95
CA VAL A 32 8.63 11.51 5.88
C VAL A 32 8.42 11.13 4.42
N ASN A 33 7.85 12.02 3.61
CA ASN A 33 7.53 11.74 2.20
C ASN A 33 8.74 11.74 1.24
N ALA A 34 9.94 11.96 1.74
CA ALA A 34 11.19 11.72 1.02
C ALA A 34 11.73 10.27 1.21
N LEU A 35 11.11 9.49 2.08
CA LEU A 35 11.47 8.10 2.35
C LEU A 35 10.66 7.16 1.42
N HIS A 36 11.21 5.96 1.20
CA HIS A 36 10.46 4.89 0.56
C HIS A 36 9.38 4.34 1.52
N PRO A 37 8.21 3.86 1.03
CA PRO A 37 7.15 3.30 1.88
C PRO A 37 7.64 2.32 2.95
N ALA A 38 8.49 1.36 2.60
CA ALA A 38 9.12 0.43 3.54
C ALA A 38 9.98 1.11 4.61
N GLU A 39 10.59 2.26 4.32
CA GLU A 39 11.35 3.03 5.30
C GLU A 39 10.42 3.82 6.23
N ILE A 40 9.30 4.32 5.72
CA ILE A 40 8.23 4.94 6.52
C ILE A 40 7.63 3.89 7.45
N ALA A 41 7.30 2.71 6.95
CA ALA A 41 6.78 1.61 7.76
C ALA A 41 7.74 1.23 8.90
N ALA A 42 9.02 1.01 8.60
CA ALA A 42 10.05 0.73 9.61
C ALA A 42 10.20 1.87 10.64
N LEU A 43 10.03 3.12 10.22
CA LEU A 43 10.00 4.28 11.10
C LEU A 43 8.80 4.20 12.05
N LEU A 44 7.59 4.02 11.52
CA LEU A 44 6.35 3.93 12.30
C LEU A 44 6.39 2.79 13.31
N GLU A 45 6.93 1.64 12.95
CA GLU A 45 7.12 0.49 13.85
C GLU A 45 8.08 0.79 15.02
N SER A 46 9.09 1.61 14.79
CA SER A 46 10.07 1.99 15.80
C SER A 46 9.54 3.02 16.83
N LEU A 47 8.37 3.62 16.59
CA LEU A 47 7.83 4.70 17.39
C LEU A 47 6.79 4.21 18.42
N PRO A 48 6.72 4.86 19.61
CA PRO A 48 5.59 4.69 20.52
C PRO A 48 4.27 5.12 19.85
N PRO A 49 3.11 4.55 20.25
CA PRO A 49 1.81 4.80 19.60
C PRO A 49 1.49 6.29 19.37
N ALA A 50 1.60 7.13 20.38
CA ALA A 50 1.29 8.56 20.25
C ALA A 50 2.21 9.33 19.27
N GLN A 51 3.47 8.90 19.11
CA GLN A 51 4.37 9.50 18.12
C GLN A 51 4.11 8.92 16.73
N ARG A 52 3.70 7.67 16.65
CA ARG A 52 3.34 7.00 15.41
C ARG A 52 2.15 7.69 14.73
N GLU A 53 1.10 8.00 15.48
CA GLU A 53 -0.06 8.74 14.97
C GLU A 53 0.34 10.10 14.39
N LEU A 54 1.17 10.87 15.11
CA LEU A 54 1.66 12.16 14.60
C LEU A 54 2.52 12.05 13.32
N VAL A 55 3.27 10.97 13.17
CA VAL A 55 4.05 10.72 11.96
C VAL A 55 3.14 10.24 10.84
N TRP A 56 2.14 9.42 11.14
CA TRP A 56 1.14 8.97 10.21
C TRP A 56 0.39 10.14 9.56
N GLU A 57 -0.05 11.12 10.34
CA GLU A 57 -0.66 12.36 9.84
C GLU A 57 0.25 13.18 8.91
N CYS A 58 1.54 12.88 8.88
CA CYS A 58 2.50 13.51 7.96
C CYS A 58 2.74 12.69 6.69
N VAL A 59 2.18 11.52 6.53
CA VAL A 59 2.29 10.71 5.31
C VAL A 59 1.37 11.31 4.24
N ASP A 60 1.86 11.37 3.00
CA ASP A 60 1.01 11.79 1.88
C ASP A 60 -0.06 10.72 1.61
N PRO A 61 -1.33 11.10 1.36
CA PRO A 61 -2.40 10.14 1.07
C PRO A 61 -2.07 9.16 -0.06
N ASP A 62 -1.32 9.60 -1.06
CA ASP A 62 -0.90 8.75 -2.19
C ASP A 62 0.12 7.65 -1.80
N LEU A 63 0.74 7.76 -0.62
CA LEU A 63 1.71 6.78 -0.10
C LEU A 63 1.12 5.91 1.02
N GLU A 64 -0.03 6.28 1.58
CA GLU A 64 -0.61 5.59 2.74
C GLU A 64 -0.86 4.10 2.46
N GLY A 65 -1.40 3.78 1.29
CA GLY A 65 -1.65 2.41 0.88
C GLY A 65 -0.38 1.56 0.88
N ASP A 66 0.64 2.01 0.18
CA ASP A 66 1.94 1.33 0.09
C ASP A 66 2.60 1.17 1.46
N VAL A 67 2.46 2.17 2.34
CA VAL A 67 2.99 2.10 3.70
C VAL A 67 2.22 1.08 4.54
N LEU A 68 0.89 1.02 4.42
CA LEU A 68 0.06 0.05 5.15
C LEU A 68 0.43 -1.40 4.80
N VAL A 69 0.75 -1.70 3.54
CA VAL A 69 1.21 -3.03 3.11
C VAL A 69 2.51 -3.44 3.79
N GLU A 70 3.43 -2.51 3.95
CA GLU A 70 4.76 -2.77 4.53
C GLU A 70 4.76 -2.87 6.07
N LEU A 71 3.64 -2.55 6.74
CA LEU A 71 3.51 -2.61 8.20
C LEU A 71 3.17 -4.02 8.69
N SER A 72 3.63 -4.36 9.89
CA SER A 72 3.14 -5.55 10.60
C SER A 72 1.66 -5.40 10.95
N ASP A 73 0.94 -6.51 10.99
CA ASP A 73 -0.51 -6.57 11.23
C ASP A 73 -0.94 -5.77 12.47
N SER A 74 -0.17 -5.85 13.54
CA SER A 74 -0.50 -5.15 14.80
C SER A 74 -0.43 -3.63 14.69
N VAL A 75 0.54 -3.11 13.93
CA VAL A 75 0.73 -1.67 13.70
C VAL A 75 -0.28 -1.19 12.69
N ARG A 76 -0.44 -1.91 11.59
CA ARG A 76 -1.43 -1.67 10.55
C ARG A 76 -2.85 -1.56 11.15
N ALA A 77 -3.28 -2.56 11.88
CA ALA A 77 -4.60 -2.55 12.55
C ALA A 77 -4.76 -1.41 13.57
N SER A 78 -3.68 -0.95 14.18
CA SER A 78 -3.74 0.23 15.07
C SER A 78 -3.98 1.52 14.31
N LEU A 79 -3.33 1.73 13.17
CA LEU A 79 -3.49 2.92 12.33
C LEU A 79 -4.87 2.94 11.67
N ILE A 80 -5.28 1.82 11.07
CA ILE A 80 -6.61 1.65 10.43
C ILE A 80 -7.75 2.02 11.38
N ARG A 81 -7.66 1.67 12.67
CA ARG A 81 -8.68 2.06 13.65
C ARG A 81 -8.78 3.56 13.90
N GLY A 82 -7.74 4.31 13.61
CA GLY A 82 -7.70 5.77 13.71
C GLY A 82 -8.19 6.50 12.46
N MET A 83 -8.21 5.82 11.33
CA MET A 83 -8.63 6.39 10.04
C MET A 83 -10.17 6.38 9.92
N ASP A 84 -10.71 7.37 9.25
CA ASP A 84 -12.11 7.35 8.86
C ASP A 84 -12.31 6.54 7.56
N ALA A 85 -13.58 6.31 7.19
CA ALA A 85 -13.89 5.46 6.05
C ALA A 85 -13.53 6.09 4.70
N GLU A 86 -13.49 7.42 4.61
CA GLU A 86 -13.11 8.14 3.38
C GLU A 86 -11.59 8.08 3.19
N GLU A 87 -10.83 8.25 4.27
CA GLU A 87 -9.38 8.10 4.29
C GLU A 87 -8.95 6.68 3.90
N LEU A 88 -9.61 5.66 4.47
CA LEU A 88 -9.34 4.26 4.10
C LEU A 88 -9.63 3.95 2.64
N VAL A 89 -10.75 4.45 2.11
CA VAL A 89 -11.08 4.27 0.69
C VAL A 89 -10.05 4.97 -0.20
N ALA A 90 -9.55 6.14 0.20
CA ALA A 90 -8.52 6.84 -0.55
C ALA A 90 -7.18 6.08 -0.51
N ALA A 91 -6.77 5.61 0.67
CA ALA A 91 -5.53 4.87 0.85
C ALA A 91 -5.47 3.57 0.04
N VAL A 92 -6.60 2.85 -0.08
CA VAL A 92 -6.65 1.58 -0.82
C VAL A 92 -6.91 1.73 -2.32
N GLY A 93 -7.23 2.94 -2.78
CA GLY A 93 -7.68 3.18 -4.16
C GLY A 93 -6.64 2.90 -5.25
N GLY A 94 -5.37 2.77 -4.89
CA GLY A 94 -4.26 2.45 -5.80
C GLY A 94 -3.59 1.11 -5.54
N MET A 95 -4.05 0.33 -4.56
CA MET A 95 -3.41 -0.92 -4.15
C MET A 95 -3.65 -2.06 -5.14
N ASP A 96 -2.68 -2.96 -5.25
CA ASP A 96 -2.87 -4.23 -5.94
C ASP A 96 -3.94 -5.08 -5.21
N VAL A 97 -4.64 -5.94 -5.96
CA VAL A 97 -5.82 -6.67 -5.43
C VAL A 97 -5.43 -7.67 -4.34
N ASP A 98 -4.25 -8.28 -4.42
CA ASP A 98 -3.71 -9.18 -3.40
C ASP A 98 -3.38 -8.43 -2.10
N ASP A 99 -2.71 -7.31 -2.18
CA ASP A 99 -2.40 -6.43 -1.03
C ASP A 99 -3.69 -5.91 -0.36
N LEU A 100 -4.68 -5.54 -1.20
CA LEU A 100 -5.99 -5.11 -0.72
C LEU A 100 -6.75 -6.26 -0.03
N ALA A 101 -6.63 -7.50 -0.51
CA ALA A 101 -7.28 -8.65 0.11
C ALA A 101 -6.76 -8.88 1.54
N ASP A 102 -5.45 -8.77 1.75
CA ASP A 102 -4.82 -8.88 3.06
C ASP A 102 -5.28 -7.74 3.99
N LEU A 103 -5.36 -6.53 3.45
CA LEU A 103 -5.82 -5.37 4.23
C LEU A 103 -7.31 -5.50 4.63
N VAL A 104 -8.14 -5.95 3.73
CA VAL A 104 -9.60 -6.08 3.95
C VAL A 104 -9.92 -7.06 5.08
N ALA A 105 -9.08 -8.08 5.32
CA ALA A 105 -9.24 -8.98 6.44
C ALA A 105 -9.17 -8.27 7.80
N ASP A 106 -8.43 -7.17 7.89
CA ASP A 106 -8.27 -6.35 9.10
C ASP A 106 -9.33 -5.23 9.22
N LEU A 107 -10.15 -4.99 8.17
CA LEU A 107 -11.13 -3.91 8.16
C LEU A 107 -12.47 -4.30 8.83
N PRO A 108 -13.15 -3.34 9.47
CA PRO A 108 -14.55 -3.51 9.85
C PRO A 108 -15.42 -3.75 8.60
N GLU A 109 -16.42 -4.67 8.70
CA GLU A 109 -17.32 -5.03 7.60
C GLU A 109 -17.96 -3.81 6.90
N ALA A 110 -18.33 -2.78 7.66
CA ALA A 110 -18.92 -1.55 7.10
C ALA A 110 -17.94 -0.79 6.18
N VAL A 111 -16.65 -0.79 6.51
CA VAL A 111 -15.59 -0.16 5.71
C VAL A 111 -15.27 -1.02 4.49
N THR A 112 -15.16 -2.33 4.65
CA THR A 112 -15.00 -3.29 3.56
C THR A 112 -16.06 -3.08 2.48
N GLN A 113 -17.34 -2.95 2.87
CA GLN A 113 -18.43 -2.70 1.94
C GLN A 113 -18.30 -1.33 1.24
N GLN A 114 -17.75 -0.34 1.90
CA GLN A 114 -17.53 0.98 1.32
C GLN A 114 -16.37 0.98 0.32
N VAL A 115 -15.26 0.32 0.65
CA VAL A 115 -14.14 0.06 -0.26
C VAL A 115 -14.64 -0.67 -1.52
N LEU A 116 -15.36 -1.77 -1.35
CA LEU A 116 -15.94 -2.51 -2.48
C LEU A 116 -16.81 -1.62 -3.39
N ARG A 117 -17.60 -0.71 -2.82
CA ARG A 117 -18.45 0.20 -3.62
C ARG A 117 -17.67 1.27 -4.36
N SER A 118 -16.49 1.66 -3.90
CA SER A 118 -15.65 2.66 -4.57
C SER A 118 -14.89 2.08 -5.78
N MET A 119 -14.71 0.76 -5.81
CA MET A 119 -14.01 0.05 -6.89
C MET A 119 -14.88 -0.13 -8.13
N ASP A 120 -14.27 -0.29 -9.28
CA ASP A 120 -14.97 -0.71 -10.48
C ASP A 120 -15.44 -2.17 -10.38
N GLN A 121 -16.36 -2.57 -11.25
CA GLN A 121 -16.96 -3.91 -11.22
C GLN A 121 -15.90 -5.02 -11.39
N ARG A 122 -14.89 -4.80 -12.21
CA ARG A 122 -13.85 -5.78 -12.52
C ARG A 122 -12.96 -6.04 -11.31
N ASP A 123 -12.55 -4.98 -10.63
CA ASP A 123 -11.69 -5.08 -9.45
C ASP A 123 -12.47 -5.63 -8.24
N GLN A 124 -13.76 -5.29 -8.11
CA GLN A 124 -14.64 -5.96 -7.14
C GLN A 124 -14.72 -7.47 -7.35
N GLU A 125 -14.87 -7.95 -8.60
CA GLU A 125 -14.94 -9.37 -8.92
C GLU A 125 -13.62 -10.08 -8.61
N ARG A 126 -12.50 -9.44 -8.90
CA ARG A 126 -11.14 -9.94 -8.58
C ARG A 126 -10.95 -10.07 -7.07
N LEU A 127 -11.19 -8.98 -6.33
CA LEU A 127 -11.06 -8.98 -4.88
C LEU A 127 -11.95 -10.07 -4.24
N ARG A 128 -13.20 -10.20 -4.66
CA ARG A 128 -14.08 -11.27 -4.18
C ARG A 128 -13.54 -12.67 -4.51
N THR A 129 -12.87 -12.81 -5.64
CA THR A 129 -12.26 -14.09 -6.02
C THR A 129 -11.10 -14.42 -5.07
N VAL A 130 -10.21 -13.48 -4.80
CA VAL A 130 -9.10 -13.68 -3.85
C VAL A 130 -9.63 -13.96 -2.44
N LEU A 131 -10.57 -13.17 -1.95
CA LEU A 131 -11.21 -13.37 -0.64
C LEU A 131 -12.00 -14.68 -0.50
N SER A 132 -12.30 -15.37 -1.60
CA SER A 132 -12.95 -16.69 -1.56
C SER A 132 -12.01 -17.84 -1.22
N TYR A 133 -10.70 -17.60 -1.24
CA TYR A 133 -9.67 -18.57 -0.88
C TYR A 133 -9.22 -18.35 0.58
N PRO A 134 -8.75 -19.40 1.26
CA PRO A 134 -8.07 -19.22 2.54
C PRO A 134 -6.81 -18.38 2.36
N GLU A 135 -6.53 -17.46 3.30
CA GLU A 135 -5.41 -16.51 3.28
C GLU A 135 -4.05 -17.22 3.10
N ASP A 136 -3.85 -18.37 3.75
CA ASP A 136 -2.64 -19.19 3.71
C ASP A 136 -2.57 -20.16 2.52
N SER A 137 -3.47 -20.02 1.55
CA SER A 137 -3.49 -20.84 0.33
C SER A 137 -2.85 -20.12 -0.86
N ALA A 138 -2.45 -20.89 -1.89
CA ALA A 138 -1.96 -20.31 -3.13
C ALA A 138 -2.98 -19.35 -3.79
N GLY A 139 -4.27 -19.58 -3.60
CA GLY A 139 -5.33 -18.68 -4.10
C GLY A 139 -5.42 -17.37 -3.33
N GLY A 140 -5.15 -17.38 -2.01
CA GLY A 140 -5.15 -16.19 -1.17
C GLY A 140 -3.97 -15.26 -1.44
N VAL A 141 -2.80 -15.82 -1.79
CA VAL A 141 -1.57 -15.04 -2.06
C VAL A 141 -1.31 -14.81 -3.55
N MET A 142 -2.25 -15.17 -4.45
CA MET A 142 -2.06 -14.97 -5.87
C MET A 142 -2.36 -13.53 -6.28
N ASN A 143 -1.44 -12.91 -7.02
CA ASN A 143 -1.76 -11.69 -7.73
C ASN A 143 -2.61 -12.01 -8.97
N THR A 144 -3.82 -11.45 -9.05
CA THR A 144 -4.74 -11.62 -10.17
C THR A 144 -4.54 -10.57 -11.28
N ASP A 145 -3.68 -9.58 -11.07
CA ASP A 145 -3.35 -8.52 -12.01
C ASP A 145 -2.37 -8.98 -13.09
N THR A 146 -2.73 -10.04 -13.76
CA THR A 146 -1.96 -10.60 -14.85
C THR A 146 -2.43 -10.09 -16.22
N VAL A 147 -1.47 -9.92 -17.13
CA VAL A 147 -1.77 -9.59 -18.51
C VAL A 147 -1.74 -10.88 -19.32
N SER A 148 -2.90 -11.29 -19.83
CA SER A 148 -3.02 -12.44 -20.73
C SER A 148 -3.34 -11.99 -22.15
N VAL A 149 -2.80 -12.73 -23.12
CA VAL A 149 -3.02 -12.52 -24.56
C VAL A 149 -3.43 -13.83 -25.22
N ARG A 150 -4.17 -13.73 -26.29
CA ARG A 150 -4.59 -14.93 -27.02
C ARG A 150 -3.42 -15.49 -27.84
N PRO A 151 -3.29 -16.83 -27.96
CA PRO A 151 -2.21 -17.47 -28.69
C PRO A 151 -2.23 -17.20 -30.22
N ASP A 152 -3.35 -16.74 -30.76
CA ASP A 152 -3.57 -16.49 -32.19
C ASP A 152 -3.24 -15.03 -32.60
N VAL A 153 -2.79 -14.16 -31.66
CA VAL A 153 -2.45 -12.78 -31.99
C VAL A 153 -0.95 -12.61 -32.25
N THR A 154 -0.59 -11.66 -33.11
CA THR A 154 0.79 -11.36 -33.41
C THR A 154 1.40 -10.47 -32.31
N VAL A 155 2.72 -10.52 -32.15
CA VAL A 155 3.46 -9.65 -31.20
C VAL A 155 3.19 -8.17 -31.43
N GLU A 156 3.01 -7.76 -32.69
CA GLU A 156 2.67 -6.38 -33.04
C GLU A 156 1.31 -5.95 -32.45
N VAL A 157 0.32 -6.84 -32.49
CA VAL A 157 -1.00 -6.61 -31.86
C VAL A 157 -0.87 -6.55 -30.35
N VAL A 158 -0.07 -7.42 -29.75
CA VAL A 158 0.20 -7.41 -28.32
C VAL A 158 0.83 -6.09 -27.89
N LEU A 159 1.88 -5.65 -28.58
CA LEU A 159 2.55 -4.37 -28.26
C LEU A 159 1.62 -3.17 -28.39
N ARG A 160 0.74 -3.18 -29.40
CA ARG A 160 -0.26 -2.14 -29.56
C ARG A 160 -1.28 -2.16 -28.41
N TYR A 161 -1.75 -3.33 -28.02
CA TYR A 161 -2.66 -3.51 -26.88
C TYR A 161 -2.05 -2.97 -25.58
N LEU A 162 -0.79 -3.33 -25.29
CA LEU A 162 -0.09 -2.86 -24.07
C LEU A 162 0.04 -1.33 -24.06
N ARG A 163 0.38 -0.72 -25.21
CA ARG A 163 0.46 0.75 -25.31
C ARG A 163 -0.88 1.44 -25.16
N MET A 164 -1.98 0.81 -25.60
CA MET A 164 -3.32 1.37 -25.49
C MET A 164 -3.91 1.21 -24.09
N ARG A 165 -3.45 0.25 -23.31
CA ARG A 165 -3.95 -0.01 -21.95
C ARG A 165 -3.57 1.10 -20.98
N GLY A 166 -2.50 1.86 -21.27
CA GLY A 166 -2.02 2.97 -20.47
C GLY A 166 -1.24 2.51 -19.23
N GLU A 167 -1.91 1.99 -18.25
CA GLU A 167 -1.32 1.46 -17.01
C GLU A 167 -1.20 -0.07 -17.10
N LEU A 168 -0.01 -0.55 -16.80
CA LEU A 168 0.29 -1.97 -16.63
C LEU A 168 0.47 -2.24 -15.13
N PRO A 169 0.13 -3.44 -14.64
CA PRO A 169 0.48 -3.83 -13.29
C PRO A 169 1.98 -3.62 -13.03
N GLU A 170 2.35 -3.14 -11.85
CA GLU A 170 3.73 -2.73 -11.53
C GLU A 170 4.78 -3.83 -11.77
N ARG A 171 4.40 -5.10 -11.64
CA ARG A 171 5.27 -6.27 -11.82
C ARG A 171 5.01 -7.01 -13.14
N THR A 172 4.61 -6.31 -14.20
CA THR A 172 4.39 -6.94 -15.51
C THR A 172 5.72 -7.17 -16.24
N ASP A 173 6.40 -8.23 -15.92
CA ASP A 173 7.59 -8.74 -16.61
C ASP A 173 7.28 -9.93 -17.55
N GLN A 174 6.07 -10.48 -17.46
CA GLN A 174 5.61 -11.65 -18.21
C GLN A 174 4.19 -11.44 -18.75
N LEU A 175 3.94 -12.04 -19.89
CA LEU A 175 2.61 -12.13 -20.49
C LEU A 175 2.19 -13.60 -20.57
N PHE A 176 0.99 -13.89 -20.16
CA PHE A 176 0.42 -15.23 -20.24
C PHE A 176 -0.29 -15.43 -21.59
N VAL A 177 -0.14 -16.64 -22.16
CA VAL A 177 -0.70 -17.01 -23.47
C VAL A 177 -1.66 -18.19 -23.30
#